data_49b988d33074c620d6bb1bc304a52dba
#
_entry.id   49b988d33074c620d6bb1bc304a52dba
#
_cell.length_a   1.000
_cell.length_b   1.000
_cell.length_c   1.000
_cell.angle_alpha   90.00
_cell.angle_beta   90.00
_cell.angle_gamma   90.00
#
_symmetry.space_group_name_H-M   'P 1'
#
loop_
_entity.id
_entity.type
_entity.pdbx_description
1 polymer ?
#
loop_
_entity_poly.entity_id
_entity_poly.type
_entity_poly.pdbx_seq_one_letter_code
_entity_poly.pdbx_strand_id
1 'polypeptide(L)'
;MILCGDIMKPSKNKLKWCAKQKYGIKIIKESLNLQKAYLKKSEDAIKSMDANAKEGINEWVVSTSYYAKYFVVYSLLSRIGIKCEIHDCTISLFEYLFTGKIPPKLIQDFQQSKDDRVDVQYYTQ
;
A
#
# COMPACT_ATOMS: atom_id res chain seq x y z
N MET A 1 16.84 -19.98 -12.79
CA MET A 1 16.56 -19.49 -11.42
C MET A 1 15.59 -18.33 -11.51
N ILE A 2 14.51 -18.41 -10.76
CA ILE A 2 13.53 -17.32 -10.72
C ILE A 2 14.07 -16.21 -9.82
N LEU A 3 14.16 -14.99 -10.34
CA LEU A 3 14.60 -13.84 -9.56
C LEU A 3 13.48 -13.40 -8.63
N CYS A 4 13.84 -12.85 -7.46
CA CYS A 4 12.85 -12.33 -6.50
C CYS A 4 11.88 -11.32 -7.16
N GLY A 5 12.38 -10.49 -8.07
CA GLY A 5 11.55 -9.54 -8.80
C GLY A 5 10.50 -10.20 -9.69
N ASP A 6 10.81 -11.36 -10.26
CA ASP A 6 9.85 -12.10 -11.10
C ASP A 6 8.74 -12.71 -10.25
N ILE A 7 9.06 -13.24 -9.07
CA ILE A 7 8.09 -13.79 -8.12
C ILE A 7 7.14 -12.69 -7.60
N MET A 8 7.67 -11.50 -7.37
CA MET A 8 6.91 -10.37 -6.81
C MET A 8 6.03 -9.65 -7.82
N LYS A 9 6.34 -9.80 -9.12
CA LYS A 9 5.59 -9.11 -10.17
C LYS A 9 4.21 -9.73 -10.33
N PRO A 10 3.12 -8.93 -10.22
CA PRO A 10 1.78 -9.47 -10.39
C PRO A 10 1.54 -9.87 -11.84
N SER A 11 0.64 -10.83 -12.05
CA SER A 11 0.26 -11.22 -13.40
C SER A 11 -0.52 -10.10 -14.09
N LYS A 12 -0.37 -10.02 -15.40
CA LYS A 12 -1.16 -9.07 -16.22
C LYS A 12 -2.66 -9.33 -16.09
N ASN A 13 -3.06 -10.58 -15.90
CA ASN A 13 -4.46 -10.97 -15.73
C ASN A 13 -5.06 -10.36 -14.47
N LYS A 14 -4.30 -10.34 -13.36
CA LYS A 14 -4.75 -9.69 -12.13
C LYS A 14 -4.96 -8.19 -12.32
N LEU A 15 -4.02 -7.51 -12.98
CA LEU A 15 -4.15 -6.07 -13.25
C LEU A 15 -5.33 -5.77 -14.17
N LYS A 16 -5.59 -6.60 -15.17
CA LYS A 16 -6.78 -6.48 -16.03
C LYS A 16 -8.06 -6.64 -15.23
N TRP A 17 -8.10 -7.62 -14.34
CA TRP A 17 -9.23 -7.81 -13.44
C TRP A 17 -9.45 -6.54 -12.58
N CYS A 18 -8.38 -6.02 -11.99
CA CYS A 18 -8.42 -4.81 -11.18
C CYS A 18 -8.94 -3.60 -11.96
N ALA A 19 -8.56 -3.47 -13.23
CA ALA A 19 -9.01 -2.36 -14.07
C ALA A 19 -10.50 -2.43 -14.40
N LYS A 20 -11.10 -3.62 -14.37
CA LYS A 20 -12.53 -3.82 -14.64
C LYS A 20 -13.41 -3.57 -13.42
N GLN A 21 -12.86 -3.55 -12.21
CA GLN A 21 -13.63 -3.38 -10.99
C GLN A 21 -14.09 -1.93 -10.83
N LYS A 22 -15.25 -1.72 -10.24
CA LYS A 22 -15.81 -0.38 -10.01
C LYS A 22 -14.86 0.52 -9.21
N TYR A 23 -14.23 -0.03 -8.17
CA TYR A 23 -13.30 0.67 -7.31
C TYR A 23 -11.84 0.24 -7.53
N GLY A 24 -11.58 -0.40 -8.66
CA GLY A 24 -10.24 -0.86 -9.03
C GLY A 24 -9.40 0.24 -9.65
N ILE A 25 -8.53 -0.15 -10.58
CA ILE A 25 -7.59 0.77 -11.22
C ILE A 25 -8.34 1.71 -12.17
N LYS A 26 -8.24 3.01 -11.92
CA LYS A 26 -8.85 4.07 -12.75
C LYS A 26 -7.84 5.14 -13.06
N ILE A 27 -7.91 5.67 -14.28
CA ILE A 27 -7.12 6.82 -14.66
C ILE A 27 -7.87 8.07 -14.21
N ILE A 28 -7.18 8.94 -13.51
CA ILE A 28 -7.71 10.23 -13.07
C ILE A 28 -6.74 11.33 -13.52
N LYS A 29 -7.15 12.58 -13.38
CA LYS A 29 -6.22 13.69 -13.59
C LYS A 29 -5.15 13.63 -12.49
N GLU A 30 -3.87 13.74 -12.89
CA GLU A 30 -2.79 13.81 -11.89
C GLU A 30 -3.02 14.99 -10.95
N SER A 31 -2.70 14.79 -9.65
CA SER A 31 -3.03 15.77 -8.64
C SER A 31 -1.92 15.91 -7.62
N LEU A 32 -1.29 17.08 -7.60
CA LEU A 32 -0.33 17.46 -6.58
C LEU A 32 -1.04 17.65 -5.23
N ASN A 33 -2.27 18.16 -5.25
CA ASN A 33 -3.05 18.36 -4.01
C ASN A 33 -3.39 17.03 -3.33
N LEU A 34 -3.80 16.01 -4.10
CA LEU A 34 -4.04 14.68 -3.55
C LEU A 34 -2.75 14.05 -3.04
N GLN A 35 -1.64 14.21 -3.74
CA GLN A 35 -0.34 13.74 -3.27
C GLN A 35 -0.02 14.30 -1.89
N LYS A 36 -0.15 15.61 -1.73
CA LYS A 36 0.12 16.27 -0.45
C LYS A 36 -0.83 15.82 0.65
N ALA A 37 -2.12 15.68 0.32
CA ALA A 37 -3.13 15.23 1.28
C ALA A 37 -2.84 13.81 1.78
N TYR A 38 -2.47 12.89 0.91
CA TYR A 38 -2.13 11.52 1.32
C TYR A 38 -0.80 11.44 2.06
N LEU A 39 0.19 12.27 1.72
CA LEU A 39 1.41 12.36 2.52
C LEU A 39 1.13 12.82 3.95
N LYS A 40 0.21 13.79 4.10
CA LYS A 40 -0.23 14.24 5.42
C LYS A 40 -0.91 13.11 6.20
N LYS A 41 -1.76 12.33 5.54
CA LYS A 41 -2.39 11.15 6.17
C LYS A 41 -1.35 10.11 6.60
N SER A 42 -0.30 9.92 5.80
CA SER A 42 0.80 9.02 6.17
C SER A 42 1.54 9.53 7.41
N GLU A 43 1.84 10.83 7.48
CA GLU A 43 2.46 11.43 8.67
C GLU A 43 1.60 11.25 9.92
N ASP A 44 0.29 11.46 9.81
CA ASP A 44 -0.64 11.28 10.91
C ASP A 44 -0.70 9.81 11.36
N ALA A 45 -0.63 8.87 10.42
CA ALA A 45 -0.57 7.45 10.74
C ALA A 45 0.71 7.10 11.51
N ILE A 46 1.86 7.70 11.16
CA ILE A 46 3.11 7.51 11.89
C ILE A 46 2.99 8.05 13.32
N LYS A 47 2.39 9.22 13.50
CA LYS A 47 2.16 9.79 14.83
C LYS A 47 1.25 8.89 15.67
N SER A 48 0.20 8.35 15.06
CA SER A 48 -0.69 7.41 15.71
C SER A 48 0.04 6.11 16.08
N MET A 49 0.90 5.62 15.21
CA MET A 49 1.73 4.45 15.48
C MET A 49 2.60 4.66 16.72
N ASP A 50 3.28 5.80 16.81
CA ASP A 50 4.13 6.14 17.95
C ASP A 50 3.33 6.26 19.24
N ALA A 51 2.17 6.90 19.20
CA ALA A 51 1.27 7.03 20.36
C ALA A 51 0.79 5.66 20.84
N ASN A 52 0.37 4.80 19.93
CA ASN A 52 -0.08 3.45 20.28
C ASN A 52 1.06 2.59 20.85
N ALA A 53 2.27 2.75 20.34
CA ALA A 53 3.44 2.05 20.85
C ALA A 53 3.73 2.46 22.29
N LYS A 54 3.64 3.74 22.61
CA LYS A 54 3.83 4.24 23.98
C LYS A 54 2.79 3.71 24.95
N GLU A 55 1.55 3.52 24.47
CA GLU A 55 0.45 2.97 25.28
C GLU A 55 0.45 1.45 25.31
N GLY A 56 1.35 0.78 24.58
CA GLY A 56 1.43 -0.67 24.52
C GLY A 56 0.32 -1.34 23.72
N ILE A 57 -0.37 -0.61 22.83
CA ILE A 57 -1.48 -1.14 22.03
C ILE A 57 -0.93 -1.66 20.69
N ASN A 58 -0.37 -2.87 20.73
CA ASN A 58 0.39 -3.41 19.59
C ASN A 58 -0.44 -3.65 18.33
N GLU A 59 -1.71 -4.04 18.47
CA GLU A 59 -2.62 -4.20 17.32
C GLU A 59 -2.68 -2.93 16.48
N TRP A 60 -2.82 -1.78 17.12
CA TRP A 60 -2.93 -0.50 16.43
C TRP A 60 -1.59 0.00 15.91
N VAL A 61 -0.47 -0.41 16.53
CA VAL A 61 0.86 -0.16 15.97
C VAL A 61 0.99 -0.83 14.61
N VAL A 62 0.62 -2.10 14.50
CA VAL A 62 0.67 -2.86 13.24
C VAL A 62 -0.24 -2.23 12.20
N SER A 63 -1.48 -1.92 12.57
CA SER A 63 -2.46 -1.34 11.64
C SER A 63 -2.04 0.03 11.13
N THR A 64 -1.58 0.90 12.02
CA THR A 64 -1.17 2.26 11.63
C THR A 64 0.13 2.24 10.83
N SER A 65 1.04 1.30 11.08
CA SER A 65 2.23 1.08 10.25
C SER A 65 1.84 0.74 8.81
N TYR A 66 0.86 -0.15 8.63
CA TYR A 66 0.34 -0.49 7.31
C TYR A 66 -0.26 0.74 6.61
N TYR A 67 -1.11 1.50 7.30
CA TYR A 67 -1.75 2.68 6.70
C TYR A 67 -0.75 3.77 6.35
N ALA A 68 0.30 3.95 7.14
CA ALA A 68 1.37 4.89 6.81
C ALA A 68 1.98 4.58 5.44
N LYS A 69 2.28 3.31 5.19
CA LYS A 69 2.82 2.84 3.91
C LYS A 69 1.80 2.97 2.78
N TYR A 70 0.56 2.59 3.05
CA TYR A 70 -0.54 2.62 2.08
C TYR A 70 -0.78 4.05 1.57
N PHE A 71 -0.79 5.03 2.46
CA PHE A 71 -1.01 6.42 2.06
C PHE A 71 0.16 7.00 1.27
N VAL A 72 1.40 6.56 1.51
CA VAL A 72 2.53 6.93 0.64
C VAL A 72 2.32 6.40 -0.77
N VAL A 73 1.90 5.14 -0.91
CA VAL A 73 1.60 4.55 -2.21
C VAL A 73 0.47 5.32 -2.90
N TYR A 74 -0.60 5.64 -2.17
CA TYR A 74 -1.69 6.45 -2.70
C TYR A 74 -1.22 7.82 -3.16
N SER A 75 -0.31 8.45 -2.43
CA SER A 75 0.25 9.74 -2.82
C SER A 75 0.99 9.65 -4.16
N LEU A 76 1.80 8.60 -4.33
CA LEU A 76 2.52 8.36 -5.57
C LEU A 76 1.57 8.11 -6.75
N LEU A 77 0.56 7.28 -6.56
CA LEU A 77 -0.43 6.98 -7.60
C LEU A 77 -1.23 8.22 -7.99
N SER A 78 -1.64 9.03 -7.03
CA SER A 78 -2.36 10.27 -7.28
C SER A 78 -1.52 11.25 -8.10
N ARG A 79 -0.23 11.31 -7.82
CA ARG A 79 0.69 12.19 -8.54
C ARG A 79 0.84 11.81 -10.01
N ILE A 80 0.74 10.53 -10.33
CA ILE A 80 0.85 10.05 -11.72
C ILE A 80 -0.52 9.82 -12.38
N GLY A 81 -1.61 10.15 -11.70
CA GLY A 81 -2.94 10.11 -12.29
C GLY A 81 -3.63 8.76 -12.23
N ILE A 82 -3.43 8.00 -11.15
CA ILE A 82 -4.07 6.70 -10.95
C ILE A 82 -4.77 6.69 -9.60
N LYS A 83 -5.99 6.12 -9.59
CA LYS A 83 -6.76 5.85 -8.38
C LYS A 83 -7.09 4.36 -8.30
N CYS A 84 -6.94 3.77 -7.12
CA CYS A 84 -7.30 2.37 -6.90
C CYS A 84 -7.68 2.20 -5.43
N GLU A 85 -8.94 1.80 -5.17
CA GLU A 85 -9.49 1.69 -3.82
C GLU A 85 -9.57 0.25 -3.31
N ILE A 86 -9.27 -0.74 -4.15
CA ILE A 86 -9.13 -2.13 -3.71
C ILE A 86 -7.70 -2.34 -3.25
N HIS A 87 -7.51 -2.59 -1.95
CA HIS A 87 -6.16 -2.67 -1.36
C HIS A 87 -5.25 -3.67 -2.07
N ASP A 88 -5.76 -4.84 -2.37
CA ASP A 88 -4.98 -5.88 -3.05
C ASP A 88 -4.55 -5.44 -4.45
N CYS A 89 -5.42 -4.74 -5.16
CA CYS A 89 -5.11 -4.18 -6.47
C CYS A 89 -4.09 -3.05 -6.39
N THR A 90 -4.19 -2.21 -5.35
CA THR A 90 -3.22 -1.13 -5.12
C THR A 90 -1.82 -1.69 -4.90
N ILE A 91 -1.69 -2.73 -4.10
CA ILE A 91 -0.40 -3.38 -3.82
C ILE A 91 0.15 -4.01 -5.09
N SER A 92 -0.67 -4.73 -5.84
CA SER A 92 -0.26 -5.36 -7.10
C SER A 92 0.18 -4.33 -8.14
N LEU A 93 -0.54 -3.22 -8.24
CA LEU A 93 -0.18 -2.12 -9.14
C LEU A 93 1.13 -1.47 -8.72
N PHE A 94 1.32 -1.25 -7.42
CA PHE A 94 2.57 -0.71 -6.90
C PHE A 94 3.76 -1.60 -7.25
N GLU A 95 3.63 -2.91 -7.06
CA GLU A 95 4.66 -3.87 -7.46
C GLU A 95 4.96 -3.77 -8.96
N TYR A 96 3.92 -3.75 -9.77
CA TYR A 96 4.07 -3.71 -11.23
C TYR A 96 4.82 -2.45 -11.68
N LEU A 97 4.45 -1.29 -11.13
CA LEU A 97 5.02 -0.01 -11.55
C LEU A 97 6.43 0.23 -11.01
N PHE A 98 6.72 -0.25 -9.81
CA PHE A 98 7.95 0.14 -9.09
C PHE A 98 8.97 -0.97 -8.93
N THR A 99 8.67 -2.22 -9.33
CA THR A 99 9.67 -3.29 -9.35
C THR A 99 10.84 -2.89 -10.25
N GLY A 100 12.04 -2.97 -9.70
CA GLY A 100 13.25 -2.53 -10.40
C GLY A 100 13.56 -1.05 -10.26
N LYS A 101 12.66 -0.26 -9.69
CA LYS A 101 12.83 1.19 -9.48
C LYS A 101 13.08 1.55 -8.02
N ILE A 102 12.65 0.71 -7.11
CA ILE A 102 12.87 0.85 -5.67
C ILE A 102 13.42 -0.46 -5.12
N PRO A 103 14.04 -0.44 -3.93
CA PRO A 103 14.55 -1.68 -3.33
C PRO A 103 13.44 -2.71 -3.13
N PRO A 104 13.66 -3.98 -3.50
CA PRO A 104 12.65 -5.04 -3.34
C PRO A 104 12.14 -5.19 -1.91
N LYS A 105 12.99 -4.92 -0.93
CA LYS A 105 12.63 -4.99 0.48
C LYS A 105 11.45 -4.08 0.83
N LEU A 106 11.36 -2.89 0.24
CA LEU A 106 10.26 -1.95 0.50
C LEU A 106 8.93 -2.51 0.03
N ILE A 107 8.92 -3.19 -1.12
CA ILE A 107 7.72 -3.84 -1.64
C ILE A 107 7.32 -5.01 -0.73
N GLN A 108 8.29 -5.84 -0.34
CA GLN A 108 8.06 -6.96 0.58
C GLN A 108 7.54 -6.50 1.93
N ASP A 109 8.11 -5.44 2.48
CA ASP A 109 7.67 -4.87 3.76
C ASP A 109 6.23 -4.36 3.69
N PHE A 110 5.83 -3.79 2.57
CA PHE A 110 4.45 -3.34 2.38
C PHE A 110 3.48 -4.52 2.33
N GLN A 111 3.80 -5.56 1.57
CA GLN A 111 3.02 -6.79 1.51
C GLN A 111 2.89 -7.43 2.88
N GLN A 112 4.00 -7.54 3.60
CA GLN A 112 4.02 -8.13 4.94
C GLN A 112 3.18 -7.31 5.92
N SER A 113 3.24 -5.99 5.84
CA SER A 113 2.43 -5.10 6.69
C SER A 113 0.94 -5.31 6.47
N LYS A 114 0.51 -5.56 5.24
CA LYS A 114 -0.90 -5.88 4.95
C LYS A 114 -1.30 -7.18 5.62
N ASP A 115 -0.49 -8.22 5.49
CA ASP A 115 -0.78 -9.53 6.10
C ASP A 115 -0.79 -9.43 7.62
N ASP A 116 0.17 -8.73 8.20
CA ASP A 116 0.25 -8.52 9.65
C ASP A 116 -0.99 -7.79 10.18
N ARG A 117 -1.49 -6.78 9.45
CA ARG A 117 -2.71 -6.07 9.82
C ARG A 117 -3.92 -6.99 9.82
N VAL A 118 -4.07 -7.82 8.80
CA VAL A 118 -5.17 -8.78 8.73
C VAL A 118 -5.10 -9.74 9.91
N ASP A 119 -3.92 -10.26 10.23
CA ASP A 119 -3.73 -11.20 11.32
C ASP A 119 -4.12 -10.61 12.68
N VAL A 120 -3.69 -9.37 12.98
CA VAL A 120 -4.00 -8.76 14.28
C VAL A 120 -5.43 -8.24 14.40
N GLN A 121 -6.08 -7.89 13.28
CA GLN A 121 -7.45 -7.37 13.30
C GLN A 121 -8.51 -8.46 13.31
N TYR A 122 -8.24 -9.58 12.66
CA TYR A 122 -9.27 -10.60 12.42
C TYR A 122 -9.00 -11.94 13.09
N TYR A 123 -7.77 -12.19 13.53
CA TYR A 123 -7.40 -13.45 14.16
C TYR A 123 -6.82 -13.21 15.54
N THR A 124 -7.56 -13.54 16.57
CA THR A 124 -7.07 -13.53 17.95
C THR A 124 -6.32 -14.82 18.21
N GLN A 125 -5.17 -14.68 18.84
CA GLN A 125 -4.35 -15.83 19.22
C GLN A 125 -4.42 -16.05 20.73
#